data_90a327b6c6a56ad5ead8f0c3414a0f5a
#
_entry.id   90a327b6c6a56ad5ead8f0c3414a0f5a
#
_cell.length_a   1.000
_cell.length_b   1.000
_cell.length_c   1.000
_cell.angle_alpha   90.00
_cell.angle_beta   90.00
_cell.angle_gamma   90.00
#
_symmetry.space_group_name_H-M   'P 1'
#
loop_
_entity.id
_entity.type
_entity.pdbx_description
1 polymer ?
#
loop_
_entity_poly.entity_id
_entity_poly.type
_entity_poly.pdbx_seq_one_letter_code
_entity_poly.pdbx_strand_id
1 'polypeptide(L)'
;GALEALKSFTGKKAMICVGGGSMKRFGFLDRAEQYLKEAGMEVQLFEGIEPDPSVETVMKGAKAMMEFEPDWIIAMGGGYPIDAAKAMWIKYEYPDITFEDMCKVFGIPALRKKAHFCAVSSTSGTATEVTAFSVITDYEKGIKYPLADFEITPDVAIVDPELAETMPKKLVAHTGMDAMTHAIEAYVSTANCDYTDPLALHAMEMIQANLVKSYNGDMAARDSMHNAQCLAGMAFSNALLGIVHSMAHKTGAAFEGGHIIHGAANAMYLPKVIKYNSKDETAAKRYAYIADFLGLGGDTTEAKIDNLIAMLRKMNDELNIPQCIKNYGEGGLPAEQGIVPEDEFLAKLPEVAANAISDACTGSN
;
A
#
# COMPACT_ATOMS: atom_id res chain seq x y z
N GLY A 1 23.04 0.53 5.99
CA GLY A 1 21.81 0.19 5.37
C GLY A 1 21.71 0.63 3.91
N ALA A 2 20.66 0.20 3.25
CA ALA A 2 20.44 0.51 1.83
C ALA A 2 20.26 2.02 1.54
N LEU A 3 19.89 2.80 2.55
CA LEU A 3 19.77 4.26 2.43
C LEU A 3 21.08 4.93 1.95
N GLU A 4 22.23 4.32 2.20
CA GLU A 4 23.52 4.81 1.71
C GLU A 4 23.62 4.84 0.18
N ALA A 5 22.75 4.15 -0.54
CA ALA A 5 22.69 4.22 -2.00
C ALA A 5 22.51 5.66 -2.51
N LEU A 6 21.91 6.55 -1.72
CA LEU A 6 21.78 7.98 -2.06
C LEU A 6 23.12 8.67 -2.30
N LYS A 7 24.22 8.21 -1.69
CA LYS A 7 25.58 8.76 -1.91
C LYS A 7 26.07 8.60 -3.35
N SER A 8 25.52 7.63 -4.09
CA SER A 8 25.91 7.35 -5.48
C SER A 8 25.02 8.04 -6.53
N PHE A 9 24.02 8.79 -6.11
CA PHE A 9 23.15 9.51 -7.02
C PHE A 9 23.89 10.64 -7.73
N THR A 10 23.55 10.84 -8.98
CA THR A 10 24.12 11.90 -9.82
C THR A 10 23.04 12.89 -10.19
N GLY A 11 23.24 14.16 -9.88
CA GLY A 11 22.29 15.23 -10.13
C GLY A 11 22.76 16.52 -9.47
N LYS A 12 21.96 17.57 -9.59
CA LYS A 12 22.30 18.90 -9.05
C LYS A 12 21.43 19.26 -7.83
N LYS A 13 20.15 18.96 -7.88
CA LYS A 13 19.17 19.36 -6.88
C LYS A 13 18.24 18.21 -6.53
N ALA A 14 18.11 17.90 -5.26
CA ALA A 14 17.18 16.89 -4.76
C ALA A 14 16.14 17.54 -3.83
N MET A 15 14.86 17.23 -4.05
CA MET A 15 13.82 17.57 -3.08
C MET A 15 13.41 16.31 -2.32
N ILE A 16 13.51 16.35 -0.98
CA ILE A 16 13.05 15.26 -0.12
C ILE A 16 11.64 15.60 0.36
N CYS A 17 10.69 14.71 0.05
CA CYS A 17 9.29 14.82 0.45
C CYS A 17 9.02 13.84 1.60
N VAL A 18 8.53 14.33 2.73
CA VAL A 18 8.26 13.55 3.95
C VAL A 18 6.95 13.95 4.61
N GLY A 19 6.40 13.03 5.39
CA GLY A 19 5.16 13.23 6.13
C GLY A 19 5.35 13.72 7.57
N GLY A 20 4.66 13.13 8.50
CA GLY A 20 4.41 13.59 9.86
C GLY A 20 5.53 13.46 10.90
N GLY A 21 6.79 13.45 10.51
CA GLY A 21 7.90 13.61 11.43
C GLY A 21 8.59 12.34 11.94
N SER A 22 8.15 11.14 11.59
CA SER A 22 8.82 9.89 11.97
C SER A 22 10.24 9.81 11.38
N MET A 23 10.40 10.17 10.11
CA MET A 23 11.71 10.16 9.44
C MET A 23 12.70 11.11 10.10
N LYS A 24 12.24 12.28 10.53
CA LYS A 24 13.04 13.25 11.26
C LYS A 24 13.39 12.78 12.67
N ARG A 25 12.40 12.29 13.42
CA ARG A 25 12.54 11.84 14.80
C ARG A 25 13.52 10.68 14.95
N PHE A 26 13.56 9.77 14.00
CA PHE A 26 14.46 8.61 14.01
C PHE A 26 15.78 8.86 13.29
N GLY A 27 16.02 10.08 12.80
CA GLY A 27 17.27 10.48 12.19
C GLY A 27 17.45 10.09 10.72
N PHE A 28 16.46 9.46 10.10
CA PHE A 28 16.56 9.00 8.69
C PHE A 28 16.54 10.16 7.70
N LEU A 29 15.76 11.22 7.99
CA LEU A 29 15.71 12.41 7.15
C LEU A 29 17.06 13.11 7.11
N ASP A 30 17.68 13.31 8.27
CA ASP A 30 18.99 13.95 8.36
C ASP A 30 20.08 13.14 7.66
N ARG A 31 20.04 11.82 7.78
CA ARG A 31 20.94 10.91 7.05
C ARG A 31 20.77 11.00 5.54
N ALA A 32 19.53 10.99 5.06
CA ALA A 32 19.25 11.13 3.63
C ALA A 32 19.75 12.46 3.06
N GLU A 33 19.49 13.54 3.77
CA GLU A 33 19.97 14.88 3.40
C GLU A 33 21.50 14.93 3.35
N GLN A 34 22.17 14.36 4.36
CA GLN A 34 23.63 14.29 4.39
C GLN A 34 24.17 13.49 3.19
N TYR A 35 23.63 12.33 2.91
CA TYR A 35 24.10 11.47 1.81
C TYR A 35 23.95 12.14 0.45
N LEU A 36 22.86 12.86 0.22
CA LEU A 36 22.65 13.62 -1.01
C LEU A 36 23.62 14.81 -1.12
N LYS A 37 23.92 15.50 -0.02
CA LYS A 37 24.94 16.56 0.02
C LYS A 37 26.34 16.01 -0.22
N GLU A 38 26.66 14.84 0.33
CA GLU A 38 27.92 14.13 0.04
C GLU A 38 28.04 13.76 -1.45
N ALA A 39 26.89 13.45 -2.11
CA ALA A 39 26.83 13.23 -3.55
C ALA A 39 26.96 14.52 -4.39
N GLY A 40 27.08 15.68 -3.75
CA GLY A 40 27.26 16.98 -4.40
C GLY A 40 25.96 17.69 -4.79
N MET A 41 24.82 17.27 -4.24
CA MET A 41 23.52 17.89 -4.54
C MET A 41 23.17 18.99 -3.54
N GLU A 42 22.48 20.02 -4.05
CA GLU A 42 21.71 20.94 -3.23
C GLU A 42 20.39 20.25 -2.83
N VAL A 43 20.00 20.34 -1.54
CA VAL A 43 18.84 19.63 -1.00
C VAL A 43 17.83 20.62 -0.44
N GLN A 44 16.56 20.47 -0.82
CA GLN A 44 15.43 21.15 -0.20
C GLN A 44 14.43 20.12 0.34
N LEU A 45 13.83 20.44 1.50
CA LEU A 45 12.83 19.61 2.15
C LEU A 45 11.42 20.11 1.84
N PHE A 46 10.50 19.19 1.61
CA PHE A 46 9.07 19.41 1.65
C PHE A 46 8.48 18.49 2.72
N GLU A 47 8.07 19.09 3.83
CA GLU A 47 7.66 18.39 5.05
C GLU A 47 6.16 18.53 5.30
N GLY A 48 5.63 17.67 6.18
CA GLY A 48 4.27 17.81 6.70
C GLY A 48 3.18 17.27 5.78
N ILE A 49 3.50 16.34 4.88
CA ILE A 49 2.47 15.65 4.10
C ILE A 49 1.60 14.86 5.06
N GLU A 50 0.31 15.18 5.07
CA GLU A 50 -0.69 14.56 5.93
C GLU A 50 -1.08 13.16 5.49
N PRO A 51 -1.56 12.30 6.41
CA PRO A 51 -2.27 11.08 6.04
C PRO A 51 -3.44 11.37 5.10
N ASP A 52 -3.68 10.49 4.14
CA ASP A 52 -4.67 10.72 3.07
C ASP A 52 -4.44 12.07 2.37
N PRO A 53 -3.31 12.23 1.66
CA PRO A 53 -2.85 13.52 1.17
C PRO A 53 -3.87 14.20 0.25
N SER A 54 -4.06 15.49 0.47
CA SER A 54 -5.03 16.31 -0.24
C SER A 54 -4.51 16.77 -1.61
N VAL A 55 -5.45 17.14 -2.48
CA VAL A 55 -5.14 17.84 -3.74
C VAL A 55 -4.37 19.13 -3.45
N GLU A 56 -4.73 19.86 -2.39
CA GLU A 56 -4.07 21.11 -1.98
C GLU A 56 -2.61 20.88 -1.63
N THR A 57 -2.29 19.83 -0.88
CA THR A 57 -0.90 19.46 -0.55
C THR A 57 -0.11 19.10 -1.80
N VAL A 58 -0.71 18.38 -2.74
CA VAL A 58 -0.09 18.06 -4.04
C VAL A 58 0.24 19.36 -4.80
N MET A 59 -0.68 20.31 -4.86
CA MET A 59 -0.46 21.57 -5.56
C MET A 59 0.62 22.43 -4.89
N LYS A 60 0.67 22.46 -3.55
CA LYS A 60 1.75 23.14 -2.81
C LYS A 60 3.12 22.52 -3.10
N GLY A 61 3.21 21.21 -3.07
CA GLY A 61 4.46 20.50 -3.33
C GLY A 61 4.93 20.68 -4.77
N ALA A 62 4.03 20.60 -5.73
CA ALA A 62 4.33 20.86 -7.13
C ALA A 62 4.86 22.29 -7.35
N LYS A 63 4.25 23.29 -6.69
CA LYS A 63 4.72 24.66 -6.74
C LYS A 63 6.13 24.79 -6.15
N ALA A 64 6.40 24.17 -5.01
CA ALA A 64 7.74 24.14 -4.43
C ALA A 64 8.77 23.51 -5.37
N MET A 65 8.40 22.44 -6.07
CA MET A 65 9.24 21.81 -7.09
C MET A 65 9.49 22.74 -8.29
N MET A 66 8.48 23.48 -8.75
CA MET A 66 8.64 24.45 -9.84
C MET A 66 9.60 25.58 -9.48
N GLU A 67 9.62 26.01 -8.22
CA GLU A 67 10.50 27.07 -7.72
C GLU A 67 11.94 26.58 -7.50
N PHE A 68 12.11 25.36 -6.98
CA PHE A 68 13.42 24.78 -6.69
C PHE A 68 14.07 24.11 -7.91
N GLU A 69 13.25 23.58 -8.81
CA GLU A 69 13.66 22.83 -10.00
C GLU A 69 14.55 21.60 -9.69
N PRO A 70 14.11 20.65 -8.85
CA PRO A 70 14.88 19.44 -8.57
C PRO A 70 15.02 18.58 -9.82
N ASP A 71 16.16 17.90 -9.95
CA ASP A 71 16.36 16.81 -10.91
C ASP A 71 16.24 15.40 -10.27
N TRP A 72 16.09 15.37 -8.94
CA TRP A 72 15.70 14.20 -8.17
C TRP A 72 14.60 14.54 -7.17
N ILE A 73 13.57 13.70 -7.13
CA ILE A 73 12.54 13.71 -6.08
C ILE A 73 12.77 12.47 -5.22
N ILE A 74 13.00 12.68 -3.92
CA ILE A 74 13.22 11.62 -2.94
C ILE A 74 12.03 11.59 -1.99
N ALA A 75 11.15 10.63 -2.12
CA ALA A 75 9.98 10.49 -1.25
C ALA A 75 10.26 9.46 -0.15
N MET A 76 10.16 9.86 1.11
CA MET A 76 10.49 9.01 2.26
C MET A 76 9.31 8.89 3.23
N GLY A 77 9.03 7.67 3.64
CA GLY A 77 8.01 7.39 4.64
C GLY A 77 7.15 6.19 4.29
N GLY A 78 5.94 6.16 4.81
CA GLY A 78 4.92 5.19 4.43
C GLY A 78 4.26 5.55 3.09
N GLY A 79 3.08 5.01 2.82
CA GLY A 79 2.37 5.22 1.56
C GLY A 79 2.08 6.70 1.25
N TYR A 80 1.62 7.46 2.24
CA TYR A 80 1.12 8.82 2.04
C TYR A 80 2.13 9.82 1.47
N PRO A 81 3.35 9.97 2.01
CA PRO A 81 4.30 10.91 1.43
C PRO A 81 4.78 10.49 0.04
N ILE A 82 4.89 9.20 -0.23
CA ILE A 82 5.30 8.70 -1.54
C ILE A 82 4.19 8.93 -2.57
N ASP A 83 2.94 8.65 -2.21
CA ASP A 83 1.78 8.90 -3.08
C ASP A 83 1.65 10.40 -3.42
N ALA A 84 1.74 11.26 -2.41
CA ALA A 84 1.72 12.71 -2.63
C ALA A 84 2.85 13.17 -3.56
N ALA A 85 4.07 12.69 -3.33
CA ALA A 85 5.23 13.07 -4.13
C ALA A 85 5.10 12.60 -5.59
N LYS A 86 4.52 11.41 -5.85
CA LYS A 86 4.21 10.96 -7.22
C LYS A 86 3.26 11.92 -7.93
N ALA A 87 2.19 12.35 -7.27
CA ALA A 87 1.26 13.32 -7.82
C ALA A 87 1.89 14.71 -8.03
N MET A 88 2.71 15.15 -7.09
CA MET A 88 3.50 16.38 -7.22
C MET A 88 4.42 16.34 -8.43
N TRP A 89 5.08 15.19 -8.66
CA TRP A 89 5.97 14.97 -9.79
C TRP A 89 5.28 15.17 -11.12
N ILE A 90 4.07 14.62 -11.30
CA ILE A 90 3.26 14.81 -12.52
C ILE A 90 3.01 16.31 -12.76
N LYS A 91 2.54 17.00 -11.74
CA LYS A 91 2.20 18.43 -11.82
C LYS A 91 3.43 19.32 -12.03
N TYR A 92 4.56 18.94 -11.46
CA TYR A 92 5.85 19.62 -11.66
C TYR A 92 6.32 19.54 -13.11
N GLU A 93 6.24 18.35 -13.73
CA GLU A 93 6.67 18.15 -15.10
C GLU A 93 5.67 18.72 -16.12
N TYR A 94 4.38 18.74 -15.78
CA TYR A 94 3.29 19.27 -16.59
C TYR A 94 2.43 20.27 -15.81
N PRO A 95 2.88 21.52 -15.65
CA PRO A 95 2.19 22.52 -14.82
C PRO A 95 0.74 22.80 -15.21
N ASP A 96 0.40 22.64 -16.48
CA ASP A 96 -0.95 22.89 -17.00
C ASP A 96 -1.89 21.68 -16.90
N ILE A 97 -1.40 20.51 -16.51
CA ILE A 97 -2.24 19.32 -16.35
C ILE A 97 -3.26 19.54 -15.22
N THR A 98 -4.52 19.21 -15.47
CA THR A 98 -5.55 19.27 -14.44
C THR A 98 -5.52 18.02 -13.57
N PHE A 99 -6.02 18.12 -12.33
CA PHE A 99 -6.15 16.94 -11.46
C PHE A 99 -7.08 15.89 -12.10
N GLU A 100 -8.13 16.32 -12.79
CA GLU A 100 -9.02 15.42 -13.55
C GLU A 100 -8.26 14.62 -14.63
N ASP A 101 -7.35 15.27 -15.35
CA ASP A 101 -6.49 14.58 -16.32
C ASP A 101 -5.56 13.57 -15.67
N MET A 102 -5.03 13.89 -14.48
CA MET A 102 -4.19 12.97 -13.72
C MET A 102 -4.94 11.72 -13.25
N CYS A 103 -6.25 11.82 -13.06
CA CYS A 103 -7.10 10.69 -12.63
C CYS A 103 -7.47 9.73 -13.78
N LYS A 104 -7.17 10.07 -15.03
CA LYS A 104 -7.39 9.16 -16.15
C LYS A 104 -6.40 8.00 -16.11
N VAL A 105 -6.93 6.79 -16.06
CA VAL A 105 -6.10 5.56 -16.03
C VAL A 105 -5.26 5.48 -17.31
N PHE A 106 -3.94 5.29 -17.13
CA PHE A 106 -2.96 5.27 -18.23
C PHE A 106 -2.97 6.53 -19.13
N GLY A 107 -3.39 7.67 -18.54
CA GLY A 107 -3.46 8.95 -19.24
C GLY A 107 -2.37 9.95 -18.88
N ILE A 108 -1.41 9.57 -18.05
CA ILE A 108 -0.31 10.45 -17.63
C ILE A 108 0.73 10.53 -18.75
N PRO A 109 1.11 11.74 -19.17
CA PRO A 109 2.15 11.90 -20.18
C PRO A 109 3.53 11.47 -19.67
N ALA A 110 4.46 11.21 -20.57
CA ALA A 110 5.80 10.73 -20.25
C ALA A 110 6.52 11.63 -19.26
N LEU A 111 6.94 11.06 -18.12
CA LEU A 111 7.71 11.74 -17.09
C LEU A 111 9.22 11.62 -17.32
N ARG A 112 10.03 12.08 -16.37
CA ARG A 112 11.50 12.07 -16.39
C ARG A 112 12.12 13.08 -17.34
N LYS A 113 11.38 14.12 -17.69
CA LYS A 113 11.91 15.24 -18.46
C LYS A 113 12.61 16.26 -17.57
N LYS A 114 12.15 16.41 -16.33
CA LYS A 114 12.73 17.34 -15.35
C LYS A 114 13.39 16.61 -14.18
N ALA A 115 12.81 15.51 -13.71
CA ALA A 115 13.29 14.81 -12.53
C ALA A 115 13.10 13.29 -12.62
N HIS A 116 14.05 12.57 -12.00
CA HIS A 116 13.90 11.16 -11.63
C HIS A 116 13.27 11.05 -10.23
N PHE A 117 12.74 9.87 -9.91
CA PHE A 117 12.03 9.61 -8.66
C PHE A 117 12.63 8.44 -7.89
N CYS A 118 12.97 8.69 -6.64
CA CYS A 118 13.40 7.66 -5.70
C CYS A 118 12.39 7.58 -4.54
N ALA A 119 11.90 6.38 -4.26
CA ALA A 119 11.05 6.12 -3.12
C ALA A 119 11.79 5.32 -2.06
N VAL A 120 11.67 5.78 -0.81
CA VAL A 120 12.28 5.15 0.38
C VAL A 120 11.18 4.79 1.35
N SER A 121 10.79 3.51 1.38
CA SER A 121 9.68 3.06 2.20
C SER A 121 10.09 2.82 3.65
N SER A 122 9.26 3.30 4.58
CA SER A 122 9.42 3.07 6.02
C SER A 122 8.33 2.18 6.62
N THR A 123 7.40 1.68 5.81
CA THR A 123 6.35 0.74 6.23
C THR A 123 6.41 -0.54 5.41
N SER A 124 5.99 -1.64 6.01
CA SER A 124 5.99 -2.95 5.37
C SER A 124 4.57 -3.36 4.99
N GLY A 125 4.03 -2.75 3.92
CA GLY A 125 2.65 -3.02 3.51
C GLY A 125 2.25 -2.48 2.15
N THR A 126 2.21 -1.18 1.98
CA THR A 126 1.64 -0.51 0.80
C THR A 126 2.44 -0.73 -0.49
N ALA A 127 3.74 -0.95 -0.36
CA ALA A 127 4.68 -1.15 -1.47
C ALA A 127 4.67 -0.02 -2.52
N THR A 128 4.28 1.19 -2.13
CA THR A 128 4.19 2.31 -3.10
C THR A 128 5.54 2.66 -3.74
N GLU A 129 6.65 2.22 -3.13
CA GLU A 129 8.01 2.35 -3.69
C GLU A 129 8.22 1.58 -5.00
N VAL A 130 7.36 0.62 -5.32
CA VAL A 130 7.47 -0.19 -6.54
C VAL A 130 6.20 -0.22 -7.38
N THR A 131 5.20 0.61 -7.05
CA THR A 131 3.90 0.54 -7.70
C THR A 131 3.63 1.69 -8.67
N ALA A 132 2.76 1.41 -9.63
CA ALA A 132 2.23 2.34 -10.61
C ALA A 132 1.01 3.12 -10.11
N PHE A 133 0.84 3.27 -8.78
CA PHE A 133 -0.34 3.84 -8.15
C PHE A 133 0.01 4.97 -7.19
N SER A 134 -0.94 5.89 -7.03
CA SER A 134 -0.92 6.96 -6.02
C SER A 134 -2.37 7.28 -5.65
N VAL A 135 -2.69 7.37 -4.37
CA VAL A 135 -4.04 7.69 -3.89
C VAL A 135 -4.05 9.09 -3.30
N ILE A 136 -4.87 9.97 -3.87
CA ILE A 136 -5.02 11.38 -3.45
C ILE A 136 -6.48 11.65 -3.09
N THR A 137 -6.70 12.41 -2.04
CA THR A 137 -8.03 12.72 -1.53
C THR A 137 -8.46 14.14 -1.96
N ASP A 138 -9.61 14.22 -2.61
CA ASP A 138 -10.33 15.47 -2.82
C ASP A 138 -11.32 15.67 -1.67
N TYR A 139 -10.97 16.51 -0.71
CA TYR A 139 -11.79 16.75 0.48
C TYR A 139 -13.03 17.60 0.19
N GLU A 140 -13.02 18.40 -0.88
CA GLU A 140 -14.21 19.15 -1.30
C GLU A 140 -15.31 18.22 -1.79
N LYS A 141 -14.92 17.18 -2.51
CA LYS A 141 -15.86 16.16 -3.03
C LYS A 141 -16.02 14.95 -2.10
N GLY A 142 -15.15 14.82 -1.08
CA GLY A 142 -15.13 13.63 -0.22
C GLY A 142 -14.74 12.34 -0.94
N ILE A 143 -13.90 12.42 -1.96
CA ILE A 143 -13.55 11.29 -2.83
C ILE A 143 -12.04 11.03 -2.80
N LYS A 144 -11.66 9.75 -2.66
CA LYS A 144 -10.30 9.28 -2.89
C LYS A 144 -10.14 8.85 -4.35
N TYR A 145 -9.17 9.46 -5.02
CA TYR A 145 -8.84 9.17 -6.41
C TYR A 145 -7.56 8.35 -6.52
N PRO A 146 -7.63 7.12 -7.05
CA PRO A 146 -6.44 6.40 -7.45
C PRO A 146 -5.90 6.99 -8.76
N LEU A 147 -4.66 7.42 -8.75
CA LEU A 147 -3.89 7.70 -9.96
C LEU A 147 -3.20 6.40 -10.36
N ALA A 148 -3.38 5.96 -11.59
CA ALA A 148 -2.85 4.68 -12.07
C ALA A 148 -2.19 4.85 -13.44
N ASP A 149 -0.87 4.76 -13.46
CA ASP A 149 -0.07 4.80 -14.68
C ASP A 149 1.32 4.27 -14.40
N PHE A 150 1.88 3.47 -15.31
CA PHE A 150 3.25 2.97 -15.18
C PHE A 150 4.29 4.09 -15.14
N GLU A 151 3.98 5.27 -15.69
CA GLU A 151 4.86 6.45 -15.65
C GLU A 151 5.23 6.87 -14.22
N ILE A 152 4.35 6.70 -13.24
CA ILE A 152 4.61 7.08 -11.85
C ILE A 152 5.29 5.98 -11.01
N THR A 153 5.64 4.87 -11.61
CA THR A 153 6.51 3.88 -10.95
C THR A 153 7.88 4.52 -10.68
N PRO A 154 8.39 4.47 -9.44
CA PRO A 154 9.69 5.04 -9.11
C PRO A 154 10.83 4.48 -9.95
N ASP A 155 11.84 5.32 -10.24
CA ASP A 155 13.06 4.89 -10.93
C ASP A 155 13.96 4.06 -10.00
N VAL A 156 13.97 4.43 -8.72
CA VAL A 156 14.72 3.73 -7.66
C VAL A 156 13.81 3.50 -6.46
N ALA A 157 13.80 2.29 -5.97
CA ALA A 157 13.17 1.92 -4.71
C ALA A 157 14.28 1.55 -3.70
N ILE A 158 14.35 2.27 -2.59
CA ILE A 158 15.23 1.91 -1.48
C ILE A 158 14.38 1.20 -0.43
N VAL A 159 14.65 -0.11 -0.29
CA VAL A 159 13.98 -0.99 0.67
C VAL A 159 15.00 -1.30 1.77
N ASP A 160 15.05 -0.42 2.77
CA ASP A 160 15.96 -0.53 3.91
C ASP A 160 15.18 -0.97 5.14
N PRO A 161 15.37 -2.22 5.62
CA PRO A 161 14.64 -2.74 6.77
C PRO A 161 14.81 -1.91 8.04
N GLU A 162 15.93 -1.21 8.18
CA GLU A 162 16.20 -0.33 9.33
C GLU A 162 15.09 0.72 9.52
N LEU A 163 14.52 1.23 8.41
CA LEU A 163 13.43 2.21 8.48
C LEU A 163 12.12 1.59 9.01
N ALA A 164 11.93 0.29 8.86
CA ALA A 164 10.74 -0.43 9.32
C ALA A 164 10.84 -0.93 10.77
N GLU A 165 12.03 -0.93 11.38
CA GLU A 165 12.24 -1.39 12.76
C GLU A 165 11.44 -0.58 13.79
N THR A 166 11.20 0.70 13.49
CA THR A 166 10.50 1.64 14.37
C THR A 166 8.98 1.62 14.24
N MET A 167 8.43 0.76 13.38
CA MET A 167 6.97 0.67 13.19
C MET A 167 6.27 0.26 14.48
N PRO A 168 5.20 0.97 14.88
CA PRO A 168 4.35 0.54 15.99
C PRO A 168 3.73 -0.83 15.73
N LYS A 169 3.58 -1.64 16.77
CA LYS A 169 3.05 -3.00 16.71
C LYS A 169 1.74 -3.12 15.92
N LYS A 170 0.82 -2.19 16.14
CA LYS A 170 -0.46 -2.12 15.43
C LYS A 170 -0.28 -1.90 13.92
N LEU A 171 0.62 -1.01 13.54
CA LEU A 171 0.91 -0.74 12.12
C LEU A 171 1.52 -1.97 11.45
N VAL A 172 2.40 -2.71 12.15
CA VAL A 172 2.95 -3.98 11.65
C VAL A 172 1.84 -4.96 11.29
N ALA A 173 0.83 -5.11 12.15
CA ALA A 173 -0.30 -6.01 11.90
C ALA A 173 -1.10 -5.60 10.66
N HIS A 174 -1.53 -4.36 10.59
CA HIS A 174 -2.40 -3.87 9.51
C HIS A 174 -1.68 -3.85 8.16
N THR A 175 -0.46 -3.33 8.11
CA THR A 175 0.30 -3.27 6.86
C THR A 175 0.76 -4.65 6.40
N GLY A 176 1.06 -5.56 7.32
CA GLY A 176 1.42 -6.93 7.00
C GLY A 176 0.27 -7.71 6.38
N MET A 177 -0.94 -7.55 6.88
CA MET A 177 -2.14 -8.18 6.28
C MET A 177 -2.54 -7.51 4.98
N ASP A 178 -2.26 -6.23 4.81
CA ASP A 178 -2.38 -5.56 3.52
C ASP A 178 -1.44 -6.19 2.48
N ALA A 179 -0.19 -6.41 2.82
CA ALA A 179 0.77 -7.10 1.96
C ALA A 179 0.35 -8.53 1.61
N MET A 180 -0.19 -9.30 2.57
CA MET A 180 -0.75 -10.63 2.31
C MET A 180 -1.90 -10.56 1.32
N THR A 181 -2.79 -9.60 1.48
CA THR A 181 -3.93 -9.38 0.57
C THR A 181 -3.44 -9.01 -0.83
N HIS A 182 -2.45 -8.12 -0.95
CA HIS A 182 -1.81 -7.79 -2.22
C HIS A 182 -1.32 -9.04 -2.96
N ALA A 183 -0.58 -9.90 -2.26
CA ALA A 183 -0.01 -11.11 -2.84
C ALA A 183 -1.10 -12.10 -3.29
N ILE A 184 -2.11 -12.35 -2.47
CA ILE A 184 -3.20 -13.28 -2.78
C ILE A 184 -4.04 -12.75 -3.93
N GLU A 185 -4.45 -11.47 -3.91
CA GLU A 185 -5.24 -10.88 -4.98
C GLU A 185 -4.46 -10.84 -6.30
N ALA A 186 -3.17 -10.48 -6.28
CA ALA A 186 -2.33 -10.52 -7.48
C ALA A 186 -2.25 -11.92 -8.10
N TYR A 187 -2.13 -12.95 -7.26
CA TYR A 187 -2.06 -14.33 -7.74
C TYR A 187 -3.37 -14.81 -8.38
N VAL A 188 -4.51 -14.43 -7.83
CA VAL A 188 -5.85 -14.84 -8.32
C VAL A 188 -6.41 -13.87 -9.35
N SER A 189 -5.84 -12.70 -9.52
CA SER A 189 -6.25 -11.71 -10.52
C SER A 189 -6.33 -12.31 -11.92
N THR A 190 -7.29 -11.86 -12.71
CA THR A 190 -7.41 -12.23 -14.14
C THR A 190 -6.24 -11.73 -14.99
N ALA A 191 -5.45 -10.77 -14.48
CA ALA A 191 -4.23 -10.25 -15.10
C ALA A 191 -2.94 -10.93 -14.62
N ASN A 192 -3.03 -12.05 -13.90
CA ASN A 192 -1.86 -12.82 -13.47
C ASN A 192 -1.01 -13.30 -14.66
N CYS A 193 0.28 -13.49 -14.44
CA CYS A 193 1.20 -14.00 -15.44
C CYS A 193 2.43 -14.67 -14.81
N ASP A 194 3.26 -15.29 -15.65
CA ASP A 194 4.46 -16.01 -15.23
C ASP A 194 5.47 -15.13 -14.48
N TYR A 195 5.44 -13.81 -14.67
CA TYR A 195 6.31 -12.87 -13.97
C TYR A 195 5.77 -12.46 -12.60
N THR A 196 4.46 -12.39 -12.44
CA THR A 196 3.82 -11.96 -11.18
C THR A 196 3.56 -13.10 -10.22
N ASP A 197 3.24 -14.28 -10.72
CA ASP A 197 2.92 -15.46 -9.90
C ASP A 197 4.05 -15.86 -8.93
N PRO A 198 5.32 -15.98 -9.35
CA PRO A 198 6.40 -16.33 -8.43
C PRO A 198 6.62 -15.28 -7.34
N LEU A 199 6.49 -13.99 -7.68
CA LEU A 199 6.62 -12.90 -6.72
C LEU A 199 5.53 -12.95 -5.67
N ALA A 200 4.28 -13.16 -6.10
CA ALA A 200 3.12 -13.26 -5.21
C ALA A 200 3.24 -14.47 -4.27
N LEU A 201 3.57 -15.64 -4.80
CA LEU A 201 3.73 -16.86 -3.99
C LEU A 201 4.86 -16.75 -2.98
N HIS A 202 6.01 -16.24 -3.39
CA HIS A 202 7.14 -16.06 -2.48
C HIS A 202 6.84 -15.03 -1.39
N ALA A 203 6.14 -13.94 -1.75
CA ALA A 203 5.67 -12.97 -0.75
C ALA A 203 4.75 -13.62 0.28
N MET A 204 3.78 -14.44 -0.14
CA MET A 204 2.88 -15.16 0.78
C MET A 204 3.64 -16.07 1.74
N GLU A 205 4.60 -16.84 1.23
CA GLU A 205 5.45 -17.73 2.03
C GLU A 205 6.22 -16.95 3.10
N MET A 206 6.85 -15.85 2.71
CA MET A 206 7.60 -14.99 3.63
C MET A 206 6.69 -14.36 4.69
N ILE A 207 5.51 -13.88 4.29
CA ILE A 207 4.55 -13.25 5.20
C ILE A 207 4.00 -14.28 6.19
N GLN A 208 3.61 -15.46 5.72
CA GLN A 208 3.15 -16.55 6.59
C GLN A 208 4.19 -16.90 7.66
N ALA A 209 5.46 -16.98 7.27
CA ALA A 209 6.54 -17.35 8.18
C ALA A 209 6.94 -16.25 9.17
N ASN A 210 6.72 -14.97 8.84
CA ASN A 210 7.36 -13.86 9.54
C ASN A 210 6.41 -12.83 10.15
N LEU A 211 5.17 -12.66 9.66
CA LEU A 211 4.32 -11.55 10.11
C LEU A 211 4.03 -11.56 11.61
N VAL A 212 3.61 -12.70 12.15
CA VAL A 212 3.30 -12.80 13.58
C VAL A 212 4.56 -12.63 14.43
N LYS A 213 5.70 -13.14 13.99
CA LYS A 213 7.00 -12.93 14.66
C LYS A 213 7.40 -11.45 14.66
N SER A 214 7.25 -10.78 13.50
CA SER A 214 7.50 -9.34 13.36
C SER A 214 6.59 -8.52 14.29
N TYR A 215 5.32 -8.85 14.33
CA TYR A 215 4.35 -8.25 15.26
C TYR A 215 4.75 -8.40 16.73
N ASN A 216 5.37 -9.51 17.09
CA ASN A 216 5.86 -9.79 18.44
C ASN A 216 7.29 -9.27 18.70
N GLY A 217 7.87 -8.52 17.77
CA GLY A 217 9.13 -7.80 17.99
C GLY A 217 10.40 -8.50 17.50
N ASP A 218 10.29 -9.57 16.72
CA ASP A 218 11.43 -10.21 16.07
C ASP A 218 11.94 -9.33 14.91
N MET A 219 13.15 -8.77 15.05
CA MET A 219 13.70 -7.84 14.07
C MET A 219 14.15 -8.54 12.79
N ALA A 220 14.61 -9.78 12.83
CA ALA A 220 14.91 -10.55 11.62
C ALA A 220 13.63 -10.82 10.81
N ALA A 221 12.51 -11.08 11.51
CA ALA A 221 11.21 -11.19 10.85
C ALA A 221 10.74 -9.86 10.26
N ARG A 222 11.05 -8.71 10.88
CA ARG A 222 10.76 -7.39 10.30
C ARG A 222 11.52 -7.13 9.02
N ASP A 223 12.78 -7.50 8.96
CA ASP A 223 13.59 -7.44 7.73
C ASP A 223 12.92 -8.25 6.61
N SER A 224 12.54 -9.50 6.92
CA SER A 224 11.86 -10.36 5.96
C SER A 224 10.51 -9.77 5.52
N MET A 225 9.73 -9.20 6.43
CA MET A 225 8.45 -8.56 6.11
C MET A 225 8.64 -7.33 5.22
N HIS A 226 9.70 -6.55 5.41
CA HIS A 226 9.97 -5.38 4.58
C HIS A 226 10.29 -5.77 3.13
N ASN A 227 11.03 -6.85 2.95
CA ASN A 227 11.29 -7.42 1.62
C ASN A 227 10.02 -8.06 1.03
N ALA A 228 9.26 -8.82 1.82
CA ALA A 228 8.05 -9.51 1.37
C ALA A 228 6.98 -8.54 0.84
N GLN A 229 6.76 -7.41 1.51
CA GLN A 229 5.80 -6.41 1.05
C GLN A 229 6.19 -5.79 -0.29
N CYS A 230 7.49 -5.60 -0.52
CA CYS A 230 8.00 -5.11 -1.79
C CYS A 230 7.74 -6.13 -2.92
N LEU A 231 8.00 -7.42 -2.68
CA LEU A 231 7.68 -8.49 -3.63
C LEU A 231 6.18 -8.55 -3.96
N ALA A 232 5.31 -8.45 -2.94
CA ALA A 232 3.87 -8.36 -3.13
C ALA A 232 3.47 -7.15 -3.98
N GLY A 233 4.15 -6.03 -3.77
CA GLY A 233 3.95 -4.79 -4.54
C GLY A 233 4.32 -4.93 -6.01
N MET A 234 5.46 -5.53 -6.30
CA MET A 234 5.87 -5.82 -7.68
C MET A 234 4.88 -6.75 -8.37
N ALA A 235 4.32 -7.72 -7.65
CA ALA A 235 3.30 -8.61 -8.18
C ALA A 235 2.02 -7.84 -8.51
N PHE A 236 1.39 -7.15 -7.54
CA PHE A 236 0.10 -6.52 -7.77
C PHE A 236 0.17 -5.28 -8.67
N SER A 237 1.28 -4.59 -8.70
CA SER A 237 1.44 -3.44 -9.62
C SER A 237 1.31 -3.85 -11.08
N ASN A 238 1.62 -5.09 -11.40
CA ASN A 238 1.52 -5.66 -12.74
C ASN A 238 0.29 -6.56 -12.94
N ALA A 239 -0.10 -7.34 -11.94
CA ALA A 239 -1.26 -8.24 -12.00
C ALA A 239 -2.57 -7.60 -11.54
N LEU A 240 -2.51 -6.39 -10.98
CA LEU A 240 -3.64 -5.69 -10.39
C LEU A 240 -4.20 -6.37 -9.13
N LEU A 241 -5.28 -5.84 -8.60
CA LEU A 241 -5.92 -6.28 -7.35
C LEU A 241 -7.32 -6.88 -7.64
N GLY A 242 -8.16 -6.96 -6.62
CA GLY A 242 -9.49 -7.54 -6.72
C GLY A 242 -10.50 -6.88 -5.77
N ILE A 243 -11.60 -7.59 -5.52
CA ILE A 243 -12.74 -7.04 -4.76
C ILE A 243 -12.46 -6.85 -3.27
N VAL A 244 -11.44 -7.47 -2.69
CA VAL A 244 -11.05 -7.16 -1.30
C VAL A 244 -10.66 -5.69 -1.20
N HIS A 245 -9.76 -5.25 -2.06
CA HIS A 245 -9.33 -3.85 -2.12
C HIS A 245 -10.46 -2.91 -2.53
N SER A 246 -11.29 -3.29 -3.49
CA SER A 246 -12.47 -2.49 -3.87
C SER A 246 -13.38 -2.22 -2.69
N MET A 247 -13.68 -3.23 -1.90
CA MET A 247 -14.50 -3.11 -0.69
C MET A 247 -13.79 -2.29 0.39
N ALA A 248 -12.51 -2.53 0.62
CA ALA A 248 -11.73 -1.80 1.63
C ALA A 248 -11.64 -0.31 1.31
N HIS A 249 -11.41 0.06 0.05
CA HIS A 249 -11.40 1.46 -0.38
C HIS A 249 -12.70 2.21 -0.06
N LYS A 250 -13.83 1.54 -0.21
CA LYS A 250 -15.15 2.16 -0.01
C LYS A 250 -15.66 2.07 1.42
N THR A 251 -15.05 1.24 2.26
CA THR A 251 -15.44 1.05 3.66
C THR A 251 -14.74 2.02 4.61
N GLY A 252 -13.47 2.38 4.35
CA GLY A 252 -12.61 3.07 5.31
C GLY A 252 -13.19 4.35 5.88
N ALA A 253 -13.80 5.20 5.04
CA ALA A 253 -14.36 6.49 5.43
C ALA A 253 -15.87 6.60 5.19
N ALA A 254 -16.56 5.47 5.05
CA ALA A 254 -18.00 5.44 4.71
C ALA A 254 -18.90 5.77 5.91
N PHE A 255 -18.41 5.59 7.14
CA PHE A 255 -19.21 5.65 8.36
C PHE A 255 -18.83 6.87 9.21
N GLU A 256 -19.85 7.58 9.70
CA GLU A 256 -19.67 8.70 10.61
C GLU A 256 -19.23 8.24 12.01
N GLY A 257 -19.67 7.05 12.43
CA GLY A 257 -19.36 6.46 13.73
C GLY A 257 -17.92 6.02 13.91
N GLY A 258 -17.15 5.86 12.82
CA GLY A 258 -15.75 5.50 12.92
C GLY A 258 -15.07 5.20 11.60
N HIS A 259 -13.76 5.45 11.59
CA HIS A 259 -12.88 5.15 10.45
C HIS A 259 -12.30 3.74 10.56
N ILE A 260 -12.38 2.96 9.48
CA ILE A 260 -11.79 1.62 9.42
C ILE A 260 -10.47 1.68 8.68
N ILE A 261 -9.39 1.28 9.35
CA ILE A 261 -8.05 1.27 8.78
C ILE A 261 -8.00 0.30 7.59
N HIS A 262 -7.41 0.74 6.50
CA HIS A 262 -7.36 0.01 5.22
C HIS A 262 -6.87 -1.44 5.36
N GLY A 263 -5.73 -1.67 6.00
CA GLY A 263 -5.19 -3.02 6.20
C GLY A 263 -6.06 -3.92 7.08
N ALA A 264 -6.78 -3.34 8.06
CA ALA A 264 -7.74 -4.09 8.86
C ALA A 264 -8.99 -4.47 8.04
N ALA A 265 -9.49 -3.57 7.19
CA ALA A 265 -10.60 -3.86 6.28
C ALA A 265 -10.23 -5.01 5.32
N ASN A 266 -9.05 -4.95 4.71
CA ASN A 266 -8.54 -6.04 3.87
C ASN A 266 -8.49 -7.36 4.64
N ALA A 267 -7.93 -7.38 5.84
CA ALA A 267 -7.82 -8.58 6.66
C ALA A 267 -9.18 -9.19 7.01
N MET A 268 -10.18 -8.35 7.29
CA MET A 268 -11.55 -8.81 7.60
C MET A 268 -12.29 -9.34 6.37
N TYR A 269 -12.06 -8.73 5.19
CA TYR A 269 -12.75 -9.11 3.96
C TYR A 269 -12.12 -10.31 3.25
N LEU A 270 -10.80 -10.45 3.30
CA LEU A 270 -10.06 -11.45 2.52
C LEU A 270 -10.61 -12.88 2.68
N PRO A 271 -10.85 -13.44 3.89
CA PRO A 271 -11.40 -14.77 4.03
C PRO A 271 -12.78 -14.93 3.38
N LYS A 272 -13.61 -13.89 3.43
CA LYS A 272 -14.97 -13.89 2.87
C LYS A 272 -14.94 -13.84 1.34
N VAL A 273 -14.05 -13.04 0.79
CA VAL A 273 -13.88 -12.93 -0.67
C VAL A 273 -13.30 -14.20 -1.25
N ILE A 274 -12.34 -14.84 -0.59
CA ILE A 274 -11.83 -16.15 -1.02
C ILE A 274 -13.00 -17.16 -1.14
N LYS A 275 -13.88 -17.21 -0.15
CA LYS A 275 -15.04 -18.09 -0.19
C LYS A 275 -16.01 -17.73 -1.33
N TYR A 276 -16.22 -16.44 -1.57
CA TYR A 276 -17.08 -15.97 -2.66
C TYR A 276 -16.49 -16.30 -4.05
N ASN A 277 -15.22 -15.93 -4.27
CA ASN A 277 -14.54 -16.15 -5.54
C ASN A 277 -14.33 -17.63 -5.87
N SER A 278 -14.30 -18.51 -4.85
CA SER A 278 -14.18 -19.96 -5.04
C SER A 278 -15.38 -20.60 -5.75
N LYS A 279 -16.43 -19.82 -6.04
CA LYS A 279 -17.52 -20.25 -6.93
C LYS A 279 -17.08 -20.33 -8.39
N ASP A 280 -16.07 -19.56 -8.76
CA ASP A 280 -15.39 -19.68 -10.05
C ASP A 280 -14.34 -20.79 -9.99
N GLU A 281 -14.36 -21.69 -10.98
CA GLU A 281 -13.47 -22.87 -11.01
C GLU A 281 -11.99 -22.48 -11.13
N THR A 282 -11.68 -21.46 -11.91
CA THR A 282 -10.30 -21.01 -12.11
C THR A 282 -9.75 -20.39 -10.83
N ALA A 283 -10.52 -19.52 -10.19
CA ALA A 283 -10.15 -18.92 -8.91
C ALA A 283 -9.99 -20.01 -7.82
N ALA A 284 -10.92 -20.95 -7.74
CA ALA A 284 -10.85 -22.05 -6.77
C ALA A 284 -9.56 -22.87 -6.91
N LYS A 285 -9.16 -23.21 -8.13
CA LYS A 285 -7.89 -23.91 -8.40
C LYS A 285 -6.68 -23.12 -7.97
N ARG A 286 -6.68 -21.81 -8.19
CA ARG A 286 -5.56 -20.94 -7.79
C ARG A 286 -5.49 -20.78 -6.28
N TYR A 287 -6.59 -20.62 -5.57
CA TYR A 287 -6.61 -20.66 -4.11
C TYR A 287 -6.14 -22.00 -3.54
N ALA A 288 -6.57 -23.11 -4.12
CA ALA A 288 -6.12 -24.45 -3.72
C ALA A 288 -4.62 -24.61 -3.92
N TYR A 289 -4.06 -24.08 -4.99
CA TYR A 289 -2.62 -24.09 -5.24
C TYR A 289 -1.86 -23.29 -4.17
N ILE A 290 -2.37 -22.12 -3.75
CA ILE A 290 -1.79 -21.36 -2.64
C ILE A 290 -1.71 -22.23 -1.38
N ALA A 291 -2.79 -22.96 -1.06
CA ALA A 291 -2.80 -23.83 0.12
C ALA A 291 -1.74 -24.96 0.01
N ASP A 292 -1.58 -25.56 -1.16
CA ASP A 292 -0.54 -26.55 -1.42
C ASP A 292 0.85 -25.95 -1.28
N PHE A 293 1.07 -24.80 -1.88
CA PHE A 293 2.36 -24.09 -1.83
C PHE A 293 2.77 -23.69 -0.40
N LEU A 294 1.81 -23.27 0.42
CA LEU A 294 2.04 -22.91 1.83
C LEU A 294 2.03 -24.10 2.77
N GLY A 295 1.83 -25.32 2.27
CA GLY A 295 1.85 -26.54 3.08
C GLY A 295 0.67 -26.68 4.05
N LEU A 296 -0.51 -26.17 3.68
CA LEU A 296 -1.68 -26.12 4.56
C LEU A 296 -2.48 -27.42 4.61
N GLY A 297 -2.21 -28.36 3.68
CA GLY A 297 -2.92 -29.62 3.59
C GLY A 297 -4.33 -29.52 3.00
N GLY A 298 -5.01 -30.65 2.98
CA GLY A 298 -6.34 -30.83 2.41
C GLY A 298 -6.34 -31.82 1.24
N ASP A 299 -7.36 -32.69 1.18
CA ASP A 299 -7.45 -33.74 0.16
C ASP A 299 -8.29 -33.33 -1.04
N THR A 300 -9.05 -32.25 -0.92
CA THR A 300 -9.91 -31.73 -2.00
C THR A 300 -9.65 -30.22 -2.20
N THR A 301 -10.03 -29.70 -3.34
CA THR A 301 -9.97 -28.25 -3.61
C THR A 301 -10.69 -27.45 -2.52
N GLU A 302 -11.88 -27.87 -2.13
CA GLU A 302 -12.65 -27.21 -1.07
C GLU A 302 -11.93 -27.25 0.29
N ALA A 303 -11.40 -28.41 0.68
CA ALA A 303 -10.64 -28.56 1.94
C ALA A 303 -9.39 -27.66 1.95
N LYS A 304 -8.66 -27.58 0.85
CA LYS A 304 -7.50 -26.69 0.70
C LYS A 304 -7.87 -25.23 0.86
N ILE A 305 -8.96 -24.79 0.23
CA ILE A 305 -9.47 -23.42 0.36
C ILE A 305 -9.91 -23.12 1.80
N ASP A 306 -10.61 -24.05 2.44
CA ASP A 306 -11.02 -23.89 3.85
C ASP A 306 -9.81 -23.80 4.78
N ASN A 307 -8.73 -24.54 4.51
CA ASN A 307 -7.47 -24.45 5.24
C ASN A 307 -6.76 -23.10 5.02
N LEU A 308 -6.79 -22.56 3.81
CA LEU A 308 -6.27 -21.21 3.53
C LEU A 308 -7.04 -20.15 4.32
N ILE A 309 -8.37 -20.22 4.30
CA ILE A 309 -9.23 -19.31 5.07
C ILE A 309 -8.95 -19.43 6.57
N ALA A 310 -8.81 -20.67 7.09
CA ALA A 310 -8.51 -20.91 8.49
C ALA A 310 -7.14 -20.32 8.89
N MET A 311 -6.12 -20.43 8.05
CA MET A 311 -4.80 -19.84 8.28
C MET A 311 -4.89 -18.32 8.38
N LEU A 312 -5.61 -17.67 7.47
CA LEU A 312 -5.77 -16.21 7.48
C LEU A 312 -6.55 -15.71 8.71
N ARG A 313 -7.60 -16.42 9.10
CA ARG A 313 -8.36 -16.09 10.33
C ARG A 313 -7.51 -16.27 11.59
N LYS A 314 -6.70 -17.31 11.64
CA LYS A 314 -5.74 -17.51 12.74
C LYS A 314 -4.73 -16.36 12.80
N MET A 315 -4.20 -15.93 11.67
CA MET A 315 -3.30 -14.78 11.63
C MET A 315 -3.98 -13.51 12.14
N ASN A 316 -5.23 -13.24 11.75
CA ASN A 316 -6.00 -12.11 12.26
C ASN A 316 -6.11 -12.15 13.79
N ASP A 317 -6.43 -13.31 14.37
CA ASP A 317 -6.51 -13.48 15.84
C ASP A 317 -5.15 -13.21 16.50
N GLU A 318 -4.07 -13.77 15.98
CA GLU A 318 -2.71 -13.59 16.53
C GLU A 318 -2.20 -12.15 16.38
N LEU A 319 -2.69 -11.41 15.38
CA LEU A 319 -2.37 -10.00 15.12
C LEU A 319 -3.34 -9.03 15.82
N ASN A 320 -4.28 -9.56 16.56
CA ASN A 320 -5.30 -8.76 17.25
C ASN A 320 -6.17 -7.92 16.31
N ILE A 321 -6.44 -8.44 15.10
CA ILE A 321 -7.35 -7.87 14.12
C ILE A 321 -8.70 -8.58 14.23
N PRO A 322 -9.83 -7.86 14.37
CA PRO A 322 -11.14 -8.49 14.46
C PRO A 322 -11.53 -9.20 13.16
N GLN A 323 -12.40 -10.20 13.28
CA GLN A 323 -12.85 -10.99 12.12
C GLN A 323 -13.95 -10.29 11.29
N CYS A 324 -14.57 -9.25 11.84
CA CYS A 324 -15.63 -8.52 11.17
C CYS A 324 -15.76 -7.09 11.72
N ILE A 325 -16.42 -6.23 10.96
CA ILE A 325 -16.65 -4.81 11.31
C ILE A 325 -17.40 -4.66 12.63
N LYS A 326 -18.33 -5.58 12.93
CA LYS A 326 -19.08 -5.57 14.19
C LYS A 326 -18.21 -5.54 15.45
N ASN A 327 -17.03 -6.12 15.38
CA ASN A 327 -16.06 -6.20 16.48
C ASN A 327 -14.84 -5.29 16.29
N TYR A 328 -14.89 -4.41 15.29
CA TYR A 328 -13.80 -3.49 15.00
C TYR A 328 -13.86 -2.28 15.93
N GLY A 329 -12.86 -2.16 16.80
CA GLY A 329 -12.71 -1.05 17.72
C GLY A 329 -11.74 0.01 17.22
N GLU A 330 -11.45 0.98 18.08
CA GLU A 330 -10.52 2.05 17.75
C GLU A 330 -9.15 1.50 17.35
N GLY A 331 -8.65 2.00 16.24
CA GLY A 331 -7.36 1.62 15.70
C GLY A 331 -7.23 0.15 15.31
N GLY A 332 -8.32 -0.53 14.99
CA GLY A 332 -8.32 -1.92 14.54
C GLY A 332 -8.28 -2.96 15.66
N LEU A 333 -8.41 -2.55 16.91
CA LEU A 333 -8.47 -3.50 18.02
C LEU A 333 -9.86 -4.15 18.10
N PRO A 334 -9.93 -5.42 18.59
CA PRO A 334 -11.22 -6.01 18.92
C PRO A 334 -11.95 -5.21 19.97
N ALA A 335 -13.25 -5.03 19.78
CA ALA A 335 -14.13 -4.36 20.74
C ALA A 335 -15.40 -5.18 20.96
N GLU A 336 -15.98 -5.06 22.16
CA GLU A 336 -17.26 -5.68 22.47
C GLU A 336 -18.36 -5.10 21.61
N GLN A 337 -18.34 -3.76 21.44
CA GLN A 337 -19.16 -3.05 20.47
C GLN A 337 -18.22 -2.34 19.50
N GLY A 338 -18.43 -2.55 18.18
CA GLY A 338 -17.65 -1.87 17.14
C GLY A 338 -17.85 -0.37 17.19
N ILE A 339 -16.92 0.38 16.59
CA ILE A 339 -17.02 1.83 16.45
C ILE A 339 -18.09 2.25 15.42
N VAL A 340 -18.52 1.32 14.56
CA VAL A 340 -19.59 1.55 13.58
C VAL A 340 -20.87 0.93 14.13
N PRO A 341 -21.91 1.73 14.43
CA PRO A 341 -23.20 1.21 14.84
C PRO A 341 -23.83 0.31 13.76
N GLU A 342 -24.51 -0.76 14.18
CA GLU A 342 -25.09 -1.75 13.26
C GLU A 342 -26.13 -1.13 12.32
N ASP A 343 -26.96 -0.23 12.83
CA ASP A 343 -27.96 0.48 12.04
C ASP A 343 -27.34 1.40 10.99
N GLU A 344 -26.26 2.11 11.32
CA GLU A 344 -25.49 2.92 10.38
C GLU A 344 -24.85 2.02 9.29
N PHE A 345 -24.22 0.92 9.70
CA PHE A 345 -23.65 -0.03 8.76
C PHE A 345 -24.67 -0.56 7.76
N LEU A 346 -25.82 -1.03 8.25
CA LEU A 346 -26.90 -1.56 7.41
C LEU A 346 -27.47 -0.51 6.46
N ALA A 347 -27.62 0.73 6.93
CA ALA A 347 -28.12 1.83 6.11
C ALA A 347 -27.15 2.22 4.97
N LYS A 348 -25.83 2.17 5.22
CA LYS A 348 -24.79 2.51 4.25
C LYS A 348 -24.39 1.36 3.33
N LEU A 349 -24.68 0.12 3.71
CA LEU A 349 -24.23 -1.07 2.99
C LEU A 349 -24.57 -1.07 1.49
N PRO A 350 -25.80 -0.70 1.03
CA PRO A 350 -26.11 -0.67 -0.39
C PRO A 350 -25.23 0.31 -1.19
N GLU A 351 -24.97 1.48 -0.62
CA GLU A 351 -24.11 2.52 -1.23
C GLU A 351 -22.65 2.05 -1.31
N VAL A 352 -22.13 1.53 -0.20
CA VAL A 352 -20.75 1.02 -0.13
C VAL A 352 -20.56 -0.13 -1.12
N ALA A 353 -21.51 -1.05 -1.23
CA ALA A 353 -21.46 -2.16 -2.16
C ALA A 353 -21.49 -1.69 -3.63
N ALA A 354 -22.38 -0.75 -3.97
CA ALA A 354 -22.45 -0.18 -5.32
C ALA A 354 -21.15 0.54 -5.71
N ASN A 355 -20.59 1.32 -4.78
CA ASN A 355 -19.31 2.02 -4.99
C ASN A 355 -18.14 1.04 -5.14
N ALA A 356 -18.14 -0.08 -4.39
CA ALA A 356 -17.11 -1.10 -4.53
C ALA A 356 -17.17 -1.80 -5.90
N ILE A 357 -18.36 -2.08 -6.42
CA ILE A 357 -18.54 -2.66 -7.76
C ILE A 357 -17.94 -1.73 -8.84
N SER A 358 -18.02 -0.43 -8.65
CA SER A 358 -17.50 0.59 -9.58
C SER A 358 -16.02 0.89 -9.38
N ASP A 359 -15.37 0.32 -8.38
CA ASP A 359 -13.94 0.53 -8.12
C ASP A 359 -13.07 -0.12 -9.21
N ALA A 360 -11.95 0.53 -9.53
CA ALA A 360 -11.04 0.07 -10.57
C ALA A 360 -10.47 -1.34 -10.31
N CYS A 361 -10.30 -1.72 -9.04
CA CYS A 361 -9.78 -3.04 -8.65
C CYS A 361 -10.76 -4.18 -8.95
N THR A 362 -12.06 -3.90 -9.05
CA THR A 362 -13.08 -4.93 -9.29
C THR A 362 -12.95 -5.58 -10.66
N GLY A 363 -12.45 -4.85 -11.65
CA GLY A 363 -12.31 -5.35 -13.03
C GLY A 363 -11.27 -6.46 -13.22
N SER A 364 -10.45 -6.71 -12.21
CA SER A 364 -9.37 -7.72 -12.28
C SER A 364 -9.64 -8.95 -11.40
N ASN A 365 -10.84 -9.05 -10.87
CA ASN A 365 -11.22 -10.13 -9.96
C ASN A 365 -11.91 -11.30 -10.70
#